data_3ca7f3b22f41d10b941b38eed4c9c4d2
#
_entry.id   3ca7f3b22f41d10b941b38eed4c9c4d2
#
_cell.length_a   1.000
_cell.length_b   1.000
_cell.length_c   1.000
_cell.angle_alpha   90.00
_cell.angle_beta   90.00
_cell.angle_gamma   90.00
#
_symmetry.space_group_name_H-M   'P 1'
#
loop_
_entity.id
_entity.type
_entity.pdbx_description
1 polymer ?
#
loop_
_entity_poly.entity_id
_entity_poly.type
_entity_poly.pdbx_seq_one_letter_code
_entity_poly.pdbx_strand_id
1 'polypeptide(L)' 'MQWNLIKLRKERKCTQEDLANLLNISTEGYRLKELGKHQFKNDEMFIIADFFDENIGDIFLPTKYAKRKQTS' A
#
# COMPACT_ATOMS: atom_id res chain seq x y z
N MET A 1 -7.94 -2.27 5.47
CA MET A 1 -7.49 -1.05 4.81
C MET A 1 -6.03 -0.76 5.12
N GLN A 2 -5.35 -0.18 4.17
CA GLN A 2 -3.95 0.20 4.36
C GLN A 2 -3.88 1.63 4.89
N TRP A 3 -4.17 1.77 6.16
CA TRP A 3 -4.29 3.09 6.79
C TRP A 3 -3.02 3.94 6.69
N ASN A 4 -1.87 3.32 6.92
CA ASN A 4 -0.62 4.08 6.89
C ASN A 4 -0.32 4.56 5.48
N LEU A 5 -0.63 3.75 4.48
CA LEU A 5 -0.45 4.16 3.10
C LEU A 5 -1.37 5.31 2.75
N ILE A 6 -2.62 5.22 3.16
CA ILE A 6 -3.60 6.28 2.88
C ILE A 6 -3.14 7.59 3.51
N LYS A 7 -2.71 7.53 4.75
CA LYS A 7 -2.25 8.71 5.46
C LYS A 7 -1.04 9.33 4.79
N LEU A 8 -0.06 8.51 4.45
CA LEU A 8 1.15 9.00 3.81
C LEU A 8 0.84 9.60 2.45
N ARG A 9 -0.01 8.94 1.67
CA ARG A 9 -0.40 9.43 0.36
C ARG A 9 -1.02 10.82 0.47
N LYS A 10 -1.91 11.00 1.43
CA LYS A 10 -2.57 12.29 1.62
C LYS A 10 -1.61 13.35 2.12
N GLU A 11 -0.71 12.99 3.00
CA GLU A 11 0.31 13.92 3.50
C GLU A 11 1.19 14.42 2.37
N ARG A 12 1.47 13.55 1.40
CA ARG A 12 2.30 13.91 0.26
C ARG A 12 1.48 14.48 -0.88
N LYS A 13 0.17 14.67 -0.67
CA LYS A 13 -0.74 15.29 -1.64
C LYS A 13 -0.79 14.52 -2.96
N CYS A 14 -0.73 13.21 -2.87
CA CYS A 14 -0.87 12.33 -4.02
C CYS A 14 -2.27 11.77 -4.08
N THR A 15 -2.82 11.67 -5.29
CA THR A 15 -4.14 11.09 -5.48
C THR A 15 -4.02 9.59 -5.70
N GLN A 16 -5.15 8.90 -5.63
CA GLN A 16 -5.17 7.49 -5.97
C GLN A 16 -4.75 7.27 -7.42
N GLU A 17 -5.14 8.19 -8.28
CA GLU A 17 -4.74 8.10 -9.68
C GLU A 17 -3.23 8.22 -9.84
N ASP A 18 -2.60 9.09 -9.06
CA ASP A 18 -1.15 9.24 -9.11
C ASP A 18 -0.46 7.91 -8.80
N LEU A 19 -0.91 7.25 -7.76
CA LEU A 19 -0.32 5.98 -7.37
C LEU A 19 -0.65 4.87 -8.34
N ALA A 20 -1.85 4.90 -8.90
CA ALA A 20 -2.23 3.92 -9.93
C ALA A 20 -1.32 4.06 -11.15
N ASN A 21 -1.05 5.30 -11.55
CA ASN A 21 -0.16 5.54 -12.68
C ASN A 21 1.26 5.08 -12.37
N LEU A 22 1.70 5.31 -11.15
CA LEU A 22 3.02 4.88 -10.72
C LEU A 22 3.16 3.36 -10.87
N LEU A 23 2.11 2.62 -10.53
CA LEU A 23 2.10 1.16 -10.60
C LEU A 23 1.66 0.63 -11.94
N ASN A 24 1.26 1.52 -12.85
CA ASN A 24 0.78 1.14 -14.17
C ASN A 24 -0.45 0.23 -14.09
N ILE A 25 -1.38 0.58 -13.22
CA ILE A 25 -2.65 -0.13 -13.06
C ILE A 25 -3.78 0.90 -13.11
N SER A 26 -5.01 0.42 -13.15
CA SER A 26 -6.16 1.32 -13.18
C SER A 26 -6.37 1.96 -11.81
N THR A 27 -7.01 3.12 -11.80
CA THR A 27 -7.32 3.81 -10.56
C THR A 27 -8.22 2.95 -9.68
N GLU A 28 -9.18 2.27 -10.30
CA GLU A 28 -10.07 1.38 -9.56
C GLU A 28 -9.30 0.21 -8.95
N GLY A 29 -8.37 -0.35 -9.70
CA GLY A 29 -7.53 -1.43 -9.19
C GLY A 29 -6.70 -0.98 -8.00
N TYR A 30 -6.15 0.22 -8.09
CA TYR A 30 -5.40 0.77 -6.97
C TYR A 30 -6.30 0.99 -5.76
N ARG A 31 -7.49 1.54 -5.99
CA ARG A 31 -8.44 1.80 -4.90
C ARG A 31 -8.77 0.52 -4.13
N LEU A 32 -8.99 -0.57 -4.87
CA LEU A 32 -9.30 -1.84 -4.24
C LEU A 32 -8.13 -2.37 -3.40
N LYS A 33 -6.92 -2.12 -3.83
CA LYS A 33 -5.75 -2.53 -3.07
C LYS A 33 -5.62 -1.71 -1.79
N GLU A 34 -5.89 -0.41 -1.88
CA GLU A 34 -5.83 0.46 -0.71
C GLU A 34 -6.89 0.07 0.31
N LEU A 35 -8.06 -0.36 -0.17
CA LEU A 35 -9.13 -0.82 0.70
C LEU A 35 -8.86 -2.18 1.33
N GLY A 36 -7.92 -2.92 0.81
CA GLY A 36 -7.62 -4.24 1.31
C GLY A 36 -8.39 -5.36 0.63
N LYS A 37 -9.14 -5.04 -0.41
CA LYS A 37 -9.89 -6.07 -1.13
C LYS A 37 -8.99 -6.87 -2.07
N HIS A 38 -7.95 -6.24 -2.54
CA HIS A 38 -6.91 -6.92 -3.32
C HIS A 38 -5.59 -6.64 -2.64
N GLN A 39 -4.67 -7.57 -2.69
CA GLN A 39 -3.38 -7.40 -2.05
C GLN A 39 -2.41 -6.68 -2.98
N PHE A 40 -1.52 -5.91 -2.39
CA PHE A 40 -0.41 -5.34 -3.15
C PHE A 40 0.60 -6.44 -3.41
N LYS A 41 1.16 -6.43 -4.61
CA LYS A 41 2.24 -7.34 -4.94
C LYS A 41 3.53 -6.82 -4.32
N ASN A 42 4.51 -7.71 -4.13
CA ASN A 42 5.76 -7.31 -3.53
C ASN A 42 6.45 -6.18 -4.28
N ASP A 43 6.51 -6.31 -5.60
CA ASP A 43 7.16 -5.26 -6.40
C ASP A 43 6.41 -3.94 -6.31
N GLU A 44 5.08 -3.98 -6.21
CA GLU A 44 4.29 -2.78 -6.06
C GLU A 44 4.61 -2.08 -4.75
N MET A 45 4.77 -2.86 -3.69
CA MET A 45 5.10 -2.31 -2.39
C MET A 45 6.48 -1.64 -2.40
N PHE A 46 7.44 -2.27 -3.06
CA PHE A 46 8.77 -1.69 -3.18
C PHE A 46 8.75 -0.39 -3.99
N ILE A 47 7.98 -0.37 -5.06
CA ILE A 47 7.87 0.82 -5.89
C ILE A 47 7.29 1.98 -5.09
N ILE A 48 6.24 1.72 -4.33
CA ILE A 48 5.60 2.76 -3.52
C ILE A 48 6.55 3.24 -2.42
N ALA A 49 7.21 2.31 -1.74
CA ALA A 49 8.13 2.67 -0.67
C ALA A 49 9.27 3.52 -1.21
N ASP A 50 9.81 3.14 -2.35
CA ASP A 50 10.88 3.88 -2.98
C ASP A 50 10.41 5.27 -3.40
N PHE A 51 9.22 5.36 -3.95
CA PHE A 51 8.65 6.64 -4.39
C PHE A 51 8.51 7.61 -3.22
N PHE A 52 8.07 7.12 -2.08
CA PHE A 52 7.89 7.96 -0.89
C PHE A 52 9.14 8.04 -0.02
N ASP A 53 10.15 7.27 -0.34
CA ASP A 53 11.39 7.21 0.44
C ASP A 53 11.10 6.80 1.88
N GLU A 54 10.29 5.74 2.04
CA GLU A 54 9.89 5.23 3.34
C GLU A 54 10.11 3.72 3.36
N ASN A 55 10.16 3.15 4.57
CA ASN A 55 10.29 1.71 4.72
C ASN A 55 8.97 1.02 4.43
N ILE A 56 9.03 -0.11 3.74
CA ILE A 56 7.85 -0.89 3.44
C ILE A 56 7.07 -1.22 4.71
N GLY A 57 7.76 -1.58 5.77
CA GLY A 57 7.09 -1.95 7.02
C GLY A 57 6.35 -0.80 7.67
N ASP A 58 6.70 0.44 7.34
CA ASP A 58 6.03 1.60 7.88
C ASP A 58 4.81 1.98 7.06
N ILE A 59 4.71 1.48 5.84
CA ILE A 59 3.62 1.82 4.95
C ILE A 59 2.54 0.76 4.93
N PHE A 60 2.94 -0.50 4.80
CA PHE A 60 2.01 -1.60 4.58
C PHE A 60 1.80 -2.40 5.85
N LEU A 61 0.53 -2.56 6.23
CA LEU A 61 0.19 -3.25 7.46
C LEU A 61 0.14 -4.75 7.25
N PRO A 62 0.83 -5.51 8.09
CA PRO A 62 0.74 -6.97 8.03
C PRO A 62 -0.58 -7.39 8.64
N THR A 63 -1.46 -7.97 7.90
CA THR A 63 -2.76 -8.34 8.41
C THR A 63 -2.72 -9.67 9.13
N LYS A 64 -3.02 -10.74 8.45
CA LYS A 64 -3.10 -12.03 9.07
C LYS A 64 -1.80 -12.56 9.55
N TYR A 65 -0.76 -12.02 9.04
CA TYR A 65 0.56 -12.45 9.37
C TYR A 65 0.86 -12.34 10.86
N ALA A 66 0.47 -11.24 11.47
CA ALA A 66 0.69 -11.04 12.89
C ALA A 66 -0.07 -12.08 13.71
N LYS A 67 -1.27 -12.41 13.28
CA LYS A 67 -2.04 -13.42 13.96
C LYS A 67 -1.38 -14.76 13.96
N ARG A 68 -0.86 -15.15 12.83
CA ARG A 68 -0.23 -16.43 12.71
C ARG A 68 0.97 -16.55 13.62
N LYS A 69 1.68 -15.48 13.78
CA LYS A 69 2.83 -15.50 14.66
C LYS A 69 2.44 -15.71 16.10
N GLN A 70 1.28 -15.23 16.47
CA GLN A 70 0.83 -15.39 17.84
C GLN A 70 0.50 -16.81 18.18
N THR A 71 0.15 -17.59 17.22
CA THR A 71 -0.22 -18.97 17.48
C THR A 71 0.96 -19.92 17.53
N SER A 72 2.10 -19.47 17.15
CA SER A 72 3.25 -20.36 17.17
C SER A 72 3.98 -20.36 18.49
#